data_49994c3779049737fbcf9e59e553b87b
#
_entry.id   49994c3779049737fbcf9e59e553b87b
#
_cell.length_a   1.000
_cell.length_b   1.000
_cell.length_c   1.000
_cell.angle_alpha   90.00
_cell.angle_beta   90.00
_cell.angle_gamma   90.00
#
_symmetry.space_group_name_H-M   'P 1'
#
loop_
_entity.id
_entity.type
_entity.pdbx_description
1 polymer ?
#
loop_
_entity_poly.entity_id
_entity_poly.type
_entity_poly.pdbx_seq_one_letter_code
_entity_poly.pdbx_strand_id
1 'polypeptide(L)'
;LMRSSAASDVYKRQVLGHASWDHFLNNMLLLLVIGPPMEEKYGSGPLLKGILLTALISGVLQCVLFPHTALLGASGIVFMLIMLASLSGFSGGIPVTMLLVAALYLGQQVYDIIFAHDNVANFMHIVGGVCGTAFGYVYAMLPRKRRRPAARKKR
;
A
#
# COMPACT_ATOMS: atom_id res chain seq x y z
N LEU A 1 12.91 -32.82 -10.19
CA LEU A 1 12.16 -32.17 -11.30
C LEU A 1 10.87 -31.45 -10.82
N MET A 2 10.30 -31.81 -9.68
CA MET A 2 9.09 -31.12 -9.15
C MET A 2 9.38 -29.79 -8.40
N ARG A 3 10.63 -29.54 -8.01
CA ARG A 3 10.98 -28.28 -7.31
C ARG A 3 11.15 -27.06 -8.22
N SER A 4 11.42 -27.26 -9.51
CA SER A 4 11.66 -26.13 -10.43
C SER A 4 10.35 -25.52 -10.97
N SER A 5 9.27 -26.30 -11.08
CA SER A 5 7.98 -25.80 -11.52
C SER A 5 7.27 -24.96 -10.44
N ALA A 6 7.37 -25.37 -9.17
CA ALA A 6 6.78 -24.60 -8.07
C ALA A 6 7.43 -23.22 -7.90
N ALA A 7 8.77 -23.13 -8.05
CA ALA A 7 9.48 -21.85 -7.97
C ALA A 7 9.12 -20.91 -9.13
N SER A 8 8.96 -21.44 -10.37
CA SER A 8 8.57 -20.62 -11.53
C SER A 8 7.13 -20.12 -11.46
N ASP A 9 6.23 -20.89 -10.84
CA ASP A 9 4.83 -20.49 -10.66
C ASP A 9 4.64 -19.45 -9.56
N VAL A 10 5.50 -19.47 -8.54
CA VAL A 10 5.51 -18.45 -7.48
C VAL A 10 5.95 -17.10 -8.03
N TYR A 11 6.94 -17.05 -8.93
CA TYR A 11 7.41 -15.81 -9.55
C TYR A 11 6.35 -15.09 -10.40
N LYS A 12 5.41 -15.82 -11.00
CA LYS A 12 4.39 -15.26 -11.90
C LYS A 12 3.17 -14.68 -11.18
N ARG A 13 3.06 -14.82 -9.86
CA ARG A 13 1.86 -14.46 -9.09
C ARG A 13 2.05 -13.32 -8.07
N GLN A 14 3.11 -12.53 -8.17
CA GLN A 14 3.60 -11.66 -7.09
C GLN A 14 2.61 -10.58 -6.60
N VAL A 15 1.86 -9.92 -7.45
CA VAL A 15 0.87 -8.90 -7.02
C VAL A 15 -0.54 -9.48 -6.93
N LEU A 16 -0.87 -10.43 -7.80
CA LEU A 16 -2.16 -11.09 -7.85
C LEU A 16 -2.20 -12.39 -7.01
N GLY A 17 -1.02 -12.95 -6.65
CA GLY A 17 -0.91 -14.11 -5.80
C GLY A 17 -1.05 -13.76 -4.32
N HIS A 18 -1.77 -14.59 -3.59
CA HIS A 18 -1.93 -14.47 -2.13
C HIS A 18 -1.54 -15.79 -1.47
N ALA A 19 -0.98 -15.71 -0.26
CA ALA A 19 -0.52 -16.87 0.49
C ALA A 19 -1.67 -17.78 0.94
N SER A 20 -2.86 -17.21 1.17
CA SER A 20 -4.08 -17.92 1.56
C SER A 20 -5.32 -17.19 1.05
N TRP A 21 -6.46 -17.88 1.12
CA TRP A 21 -7.75 -17.31 0.78
C TRP A 21 -8.14 -16.16 1.74
N ASP A 22 -7.85 -16.32 3.03
CA ASP A 22 -8.09 -15.26 4.03
C ASP A 22 -7.25 -14.01 3.75
N HIS A 23 -5.97 -14.20 3.37
CA HIS A 23 -5.09 -13.10 2.99
C HIS A 23 -5.62 -12.36 1.75
N PHE A 24 -6.12 -13.09 0.75
CA PHE A 24 -6.78 -12.49 -0.41
C PHE A 24 -8.01 -11.68 -0.02
N LEU A 25 -8.94 -12.30 0.73
CA LEU A 25 -10.19 -11.65 1.13
C LEU A 25 -9.94 -10.39 1.96
N ASN A 26 -9.03 -10.44 2.93
CA ASN A 26 -8.69 -9.28 3.77
C ASN A 26 -8.11 -8.12 2.93
N ASN A 27 -7.19 -8.41 2.01
CA ASN A 27 -6.65 -7.38 1.12
C ASN A 27 -7.74 -6.78 0.22
N MET A 28 -8.58 -7.62 -0.40
CA MET A 28 -9.66 -7.16 -1.28
C MET A 28 -10.71 -6.35 -0.52
N LEU A 29 -11.08 -6.78 0.68
CA LEU A 29 -12.02 -6.05 1.53
C LEU A 29 -11.49 -4.64 1.85
N LEU A 30 -10.23 -4.54 2.28
CA LEU A 30 -9.62 -3.24 2.60
C LEU A 30 -9.49 -2.35 1.35
N LEU A 31 -9.11 -2.92 0.21
CA LEU A 31 -9.08 -2.18 -1.06
C LEU A 31 -10.45 -1.64 -1.45
N LEU A 32 -11.51 -2.44 -1.29
CA LEU A 32 -12.89 -2.04 -1.62
C LEU A 32 -13.44 -1.00 -0.64
N VAL A 33 -13.05 -1.06 0.63
CA VAL A 33 -13.51 -0.10 1.65
C VAL A 33 -12.75 1.22 1.56
N ILE A 34 -11.43 1.19 1.38
CA ILE A 34 -10.60 2.40 1.42
C ILE A 34 -10.41 3.01 0.02
N GLY A 35 -10.35 2.18 -1.02
CA GLY A 35 -10.08 2.62 -2.39
C GLY A 35 -11.05 3.69 -2.90
N PRO A 36 -12.38 3.45 -2.90
CA PRO A 36 -13.35 4.40 -3.43
C PRO A 36 -13.31 5.79 -2.76
N PRO A 37 -13.27 5.93 -1.42
CA PRO A 37 -13.09 7.24 -0.78
C PRO A 37 -11.78 7.93 -1.18
N MET A 38 -10.70 7.18 -1.37
CA MET A 38 -9.42 7.74 -1.83
C MET A 38 -9.47 8.16 -3.30
N GLU A 39 -10.15 7.39 -4.13
CA GLU A 39 -10.39 7.74 -5.52
C GLU A 39 -11.23 9.01 -5.65
N GLU A 40 -12.30 9.14 -4.87
CA GLU A 40 -13.12 10.36 -4.85
C GLU A 40 -12.30 11.60 -4.44
N LYS A 41 -11.40 11.43 -3.47
CA LYS A 41 -10.58 12.52 -2.95
C LYS A 41 -9.44 12.93 -3.86
N TYR A 42 -8.68 11.97 -4.36
CA TYR A 42 -7.42 12.21 -5.08
C TYR A 42 -7.60 12.15 -6.61
N GLY A 43 -8.67 11.54 -7.08
CA GLY A 43 -8.95 11.22 -8.48
C GLY A 43 -8.29 9.92 -8.93
N SER A 44 -8.91 9.23 -9.90
CA SER A 44 -8.47 7.91 -10.40
C SER A 44 -7.03 7.93 -10.92
N GLY A 45 -6.67 8.96 -11.71
CA GLY A 45 -5.35 9.06 -12.34
C GLY A 45 -4.20 9.22 -11.33
N PRO A 46 -4.23 10.20 -10.42
CA PRO A 46 -3.23 10.33 -9.37
C PRO A 46 -3.14 9.13 -8.45
N LEU A 47 -4.29 8.57 -8.04
CA LEU A 47 -4.33 7.40 -7.16
C LEU A 47 -3.70 6.18 -7.83
N LEU A 48 -4.04 5.91 -9.10
CA LEU A 48 -3.46 4.82 -9.86
C LEU A 48 -1.94 4.97 -10.01
N LYS A 49 -1.46 6.20 -10.27
CA LYS A 49 -0.02 6.48 -10.32
C LYS A 49 0.67 6.19 -8.99
N GLY A 50 0.05 6.57 -7.87
CA GLY A 50 0.55 6.25 -6.53
C GLY A 50 0.64 4.75 -6.28
N ILE A 51 -0.41 4.00 -6.63
CA ILE A 51 -0.46 2.54 -6.54
C ILE A 51 0.64 1.88 -7.38
N LEU A 52 0.75 2.26 -8.66
CA LEU A 52 1.76 1.70 -9.56
C LEU A 52 3.19 2.03 -9.11
N LEU A 53 3.43 3.25 -8.64
CA LEU A 53 4.73 3.64 -8.12
C LEU A 53 5.08 2.87 -6.84
N THR A 54 4.13 2.70 -5.93
CA THR A 54 4.32 1.89 -4.71
C THR A 54 4.63 0.45 -5.07
N ALA A 55 3.88 -0.15 -6.00
CA ALA A 55 4.12 -1.51 -6.46
C ALA A 55 5.52 -1.66 -7.10
N LEU A 56 5.94 -0.68 -7.91
CA LEU A 56 7.27 -0.66 -8.52
C LEU A 56 8.38 -0.56 -7.48
N ILE A 57 8.27 0.39 -6.53
CA ILE A 57 9.25 0.57 -5.46
C ILE A 57 9.36 -0.70 -4.61
N SER A 58 8.23 -1.26 -4.19
CA SER A 58 8.19 -2.50 -3.41
C SER A 58 8.81 -3.67 -4.18
N GLY A 59 8.48 -3.81 -5.47
CA GLY A 59 9.04 -4.85 -6.32
C GLY A 59 10.56 -4.73 -6.51
N VAL A 60 11.06 -3.52 -6.75
CA VAL A 60 12.51 -3.27 -6.88
C VAL A 60 13.24 -3.56 -5.56
N LEU A 61 12.71 -3.05 -4.44
CA LEU A 61 13.31 -3.31 -3.13
C LEU A 61 13.29 -4.80 -2.79
N GLN A 62 12.20 -5.51 -3.11
CA GLN A 62 12.11 -6.96 -2.96
C GLN A 62 13.23 -7.67 -3.73
N CYS A 63 13.40 -7.36 -5.01
CA CYS A 63 14.42 -7.99 -5.84
C CYS A 63 15.85 -7.72 -5.37
N VAL A 64 16.10 -6.51 -4.83
CA VAL A 64 17.43 -6.09 -4.39
C VAL A 64 17.79 -6.63 -3.00
N LEU A 65 16.85 -6.50 -2.05
CA LEU A 65 17.11 -6.81 -0.64
C LEU A 65 16.80 -8.27 -0.28
N PHE A 66 15.83 -8.88 -0.98
CA PHE A 66 15.33 -10.21 -0.66
C PHE A 66 15.20 -11.11 -1.91
N PRO A 67 16.31 -11.32 -2.68
CA PRO A 67 16.26 -11.98 -3.99
C PRO A 67 15.78 -13.43 -3.96
N HIS A 68 15.85 -14.09 -2.78
CA HIS A 68 15.49 -15.50 -2.62
C HIS A 68 14.09 -15.72 -1.99
N THR A 69 13.33 -14.65 -1.79
CA THR A 69 11.99 -14.72 -1.20
C THR A 69 10.95 -14.21 -2.17
N ALA A 70 9.72 -14.75 -2.08
CA ALA A 70 8.60 -14.29 -2.88
C ALA A 70 7.79 -13.24 -2.11
N LEU A 71 7.48 -12.11 -2.76
CA LEU A 71 6.50 -11.15 -2.26
C LEU A 71 5.12 -11.58 -2.74
N LEU A 72 4.22 -11.87 -1.82
CA LEU A 72 2.85 -12.30 -2.11
C LEU A 72 1.84 -11.28 -1.57
N GLY A 73 0.88 -10.92 -2.42
CA GLY A 73 -0.26 -10.10 -2.03
C GLY A 73 -0.14 -8.62 -2.34
N ALA A 74 -1.30 -7.94 -2.24
CA ALA A 74 -1.46 -6.51 -2.46
C ALA A 74 -1.29 -5.69 -1.17
N SER A 75 -0.81 -6.29 -0.10
CA SER A 75 -0.81 -5.70 1.25
C SER A 75 0.03 -4.42 1.35
N GLY A 76 1.15 -4.30 0.63
CA GLY A 76 1.90 -3.05 0.55
C GLY A 76 1.07 -1.88 -0.01
N ILE A 77 0.22 -2.15 -1.01
CA ILE A 77 -0.74 -1.17 -1.55
C ILE A 77 -1.83 -0.84 -0.53
N VAL A 78 -2.32 -1.86 0.19
CA VAL A 78 -3.29 -1.66 1.28
C VAL A 78 -2.72 -0.75 2.36
N PHE A 79 -1.48 -0.98 2.80
CA PHE A 79 -0.80 -0.10 3.76
C PHE A 79 -0.59 1.31 3.22
N MET A 80 -0.24 1.45 1.95
CA MET A 80 -0.19 2.75 1.27
C MET A 80 -1.54 3.48 1.36
N LEU A 81 -2.65 2.80 1.08
CA LEU A 81 -3.98 3.39 1.14
C LEU A 81 -4.43 3.71 2.57
N ILE A 82 -4.11 2.88 3.56
CA ILE A 82 -4.40 3.14 4.98
C ILE A 82 -3.69 4.43 5.43
N MET A 83 -2.41 4.57 5.15
CA MET A 83 -1.65 5.77 5.50
C MET A 83 -2.15 7.00 4.73
N LEU A 84 -2.50 6.85 3.46
CA LEU A 84 -3.09 7.92 2.66
C LEU A 84 -4.46 8.35 3.20
N ALA A 85 -5.29 7.40 3.63
CA ALA A 85 -6.60 7.68 4.23
C ALA A 85 -6.45 8.42 5.56
N SER A 86 -5.48 8.06 6.38
CA SER A 86 -5.22 8.72 7.67
C SER A 86 -4.77 10.19 7.52
N LEU A 87 -4.16 10.53 6.37
CA LEU A 87 -3.83 11.91 5.99
C LEU A 87 -5.01 12.67 5.37
N SER A 88 -6.14 12.03 5.19
CA SER A 88 -7.25 12.61 4.41
C SER A 88 -7.88 13.86 5.04
N GLY A 89 -7.74 14.08 6.33
CA GLY A 89 -8.17 15.28 7.05
C GLY A 89 -7.11 16.37 7.20
N PHE A 90 -5.98 16.27 6.49
CA PHE A 90 -4.85 17.20 6.64
C PHE A 90 -5.22 18.62 6.21
N SER A 91 -5.20 19.55 7.15
CA SER A 91 -5.45 20.99 6.97
C SER A 91 -4.36 21.88 7.57
N GLY A 92 -3.12 21.40 7.56
CA GLY A 92 -1.95 22.18 7.99
C GLY A 92 -1.21 21.65 9.23
N GLY A 93 -1.65 20.55 9.83
CA GLY A 93 -0.95 19.85 10.91
C GLY A 93 -1.00 18.33 10.71
N ILE A 94 -0.19 17.55 11.43
CA ILE A 94 -0.25 16.11 11.38
C ILE A 94 -1.56 15.64 12.04
N PRO A 95 -2.47 14.94 11.31
CA PRO A 95 -3.73 14.47 11.91
C PRO A 95 -3.46 13.44 13.01
N VAL A 96 -4.22 13.51 14.10
CA VAL A 96 -4.13 12.52 15.20
C VAL A 96 -4.43 11.10 14.66
N THR A 97 -5.36 10.98 13.72
CA THR A 97 -5.66 9.70 13.05
C THR A 97 -4.45 9.11 12.35
N MET A 98 -3.60 9.92 11.71
CA MET A 98 -2.36 9.45 11.10
C MET A 98 -1.39 8.90 12.15
N LEU A 99 -1.25 9.60 13.28
CA LEU A 99 -0.36 9.16 14.36
C LEU A 99 -0.84 7.84 14.97
N LEU A 100 -2.16 7.71 15.20
CA LEU A 100 -2.76 6.46 15.72
C LEU A 100 -2.61 5.31 14.72
N VAL A 101 -2.88 5.54 13.45
CA VAL A 101 -2.74 4.51 12.41
C VAL A 101 -1.27 4.12 12.25
N ALA A 102 -0.35 5.08 12.23
CA ALA A 102 1.08 4.78 12.17
C ALA A 102 1.53 3.98 13.39
N ALA A 103 1.11 4.38 14.60
CA ALA A 103 1.47 3.66 15.83
C ALA A 103 0.92 2.23 15.85
N LEU A 104 -0.33 2.02 15.43
CA LEU A 104 -0.97 0.71 15.48
C LEU A 104 -0.48 -0.20 14.34
N TYR A 105 -0.50 0.28 13.10
CA TYR A 105 -0.21 -0.58 11.95
C TYR A 105 1.28 -0.68 11.64
N LEU A 106 2.02 0.45 11.59
CA LEU A 106 3.46 0.39 11.34
C LEU A 106 4.21 -0.09 12.59
N GLY A 107 3.73 0.27 13.79
CA GLY A 107 4.30 -0.23 15.04
C GLY A 107 4.19 -1.75 15.15
N GLN A 108 3.05 -2.34 14.76
CA GLN A 108 2.88 -3.79 14.68
C GLN A 108 3.88 -4.42 13.69
N GLN A 109 4.09 -3.82 12.52
CA GLN A 109 5.04 -4.35 11.53
C GLN A 109 6.49 -4.32 12.05
N VAL A 110 6.87 -3.24 12.76
CA VAL A 110 8.20 -3.16 13.39
C VAL A 110 8.34 -4.20 14.50
N TYR A 111 7.31 -4.38 15.32
CA TYR A 111 7.29 -5.42 16.35
C TYR A 111 7.48 -6.82 15.73
N ASP A 112 6.74 -7.12 14.66
CA ASP A 112 6.80 -8.42 13.98
C ASP A 112 8.15 -8.66 13.29
N ILE A 113 8.82 -7.61 12.79
CA ILE A 113 10.20 -7.71 12.26
C ILE A 113 11.18 -8.12 13.36
N ILE A 114 11.01 -7.59 14.57
CA ILE A 114 11.93 -7.83 15.68
C ILE A 114 11.68 -9.20 16.32
N PHE A 115 10.43 -9.60 16.47
CA PHE A 115 10.01 -10.73 17.30
C PHE A 115 9.39 -11.91 16.54
N ALA A 116 8.88 -11.70 15.31
CA ALA A 116 8.33 -12.73 14.45
C ALA A 116 9.26 -13.02 13.27
N HIS A 117 9.15 -14.22 12.69
CA HIS A 117 10.10 -14.68 11.65
C HIS A 117 9.74 -14.28 10.20
N ASP A 118 8.71 -13.47 9.97
CA ASP A 118 8.32 -12.99 8.63
C ASP A 118 8.74 -11.55 8.38
N ASN A 119 10.05 -11.34 8.23
CA ASN A 119 10.63 -10.00 8.10
C ASN A 119 10.35 -9.34 6.74
N VAL A 120 10.11 -10.13 5.68
CA VAL A 120 10.00 -9.60 4.31
C VAL A 120 8.64 -8.92 4.09
N ALA A 121 7.56 -9.61 4.46
CA ALA A 121 6.20 -9.05 4.32
C ALA A 121 6.05 -7.77 5.16
N ASN A 122 6.50 -7.81 6.42
CA ASN A 122 6.42 -6.69 7.34
C ASN A 122 7.24 -5.47 6.85
N PHE A 123 8.43 -5.70 6.30
CA PHE A 123 9.23 -4.64 5.69
C PHE A 123 8.51 -3.99 4.50
N MET A 124 7.87 -4.78 3.63
CA MET A 124 7.13 -4.27 2.47
C MET A 124 5.85 -3.51 2.87
N HIS A 125 5.24 -3.85 4.00
CA HIS A 125 4.14 -3.07 4.59
C HIS A 125 4.61 -1.68 5.02
N ILE A 126 5.78 -1.59 5.66
CA ILE A 126 6.39 -0.30 6.03
C ILE A 126 6.70 0.53 4.78
N VAL A 127 7.28 -0.09 3.74
CA VAL A 127 7.54 0.59 2.44
C VAL A 127 6.24 1.15 1.85
N GLY A 128 5.16 0.35 1.83
CA GLY A 128 3.84 0.80 1.39
C GLY A 128 3.34 1.99 2.20
N GLY A 129 3.43 1.91 3.52
CA GLY A 129 3.03 2.99 4.43
C GLY A 129 3.81 4.30 4.20
N VAL A 130 5.13 4.21 4.01
CA VAL A 130 5.98 5.36 3.68
C VAL A 130 5.58 5.96 2.33
N CYS A 131 5.34 5.15 1.30
CA CYS A 131 4.86 5.62 0.00
C CYS A 131 3.52 6.34 0.11
N GLY A 132 2.56 5.82 0.88
CA GLY A 132 1.26 6.45 1.12
C GLY A 132 1.38 7.80 1.83
N THR A 133 2.24 7.87 2.84
CA THR A 133 2.53 9.11 3.57
C THR A 133 3.16 10.14 2.64
N ALA A 134 4.19 9.77 1.88
CA ALA A 134 4.87 10.66 0.94
C ALA A 134 3.91 11.16 -0.15
N PHE A 135 3.10 10.27 -0.73
CA PHE A 135 2.11 10.64 -1.74
C PHE A 135 1.09 11.63 -1.18
N GLY A 136 0.53 11.36 0.01
CA GLY A 136 -0.44 12.23 0.66
C GLY A 136 0.13 13.61 0.96
N TYR A 137 1.36 13.65 1.44
CA TYR A 137 2.07 14.91 1.73
C TYR A 137 2.34 15.71 0.45
N VAL A 138 2.92 15.08 -0.58
CA VAL A 138 3.18 15.73 -1.87
C VAL A 138 1.88 16.24 -2.48
N TYR A 139 0.81 15.42 -2.44
CA TYR A 139 -0.49 15.85 -2.96
C TYR A 139 -1.06 17.03 -2.16
N ALA A 140 -0.87 17.07 -0.85
CA ALA A 140 -1.29 18.19 -0.02
C ALA A 140 -0.58 19.51 -0.37
N MET A 141 0.67 19.45 -0.81
CA MET A 141 1.48 20.58 -1.22
C MET A 141 1.15 21.14 -2.62
N LEU A 142 0.45 20.35 -3.45
CA LEU A 142 0.08 20.79 -4.81
C LEU A 142 -0.92 21.96 -4.77
N PRO A 143 -0.79 22.98 -5.63
CA PRO A 143 -1.73 24.09 -5.72
C PRO A 143 -3.16 23.63 -5.95
N ARG A 144 -4.13 24.26 -5.30
CA ARG A 144 -5.57 23.90 -5.35
C ARG A 144 -6.14 23.74 -6.78
N LYS A 145 -5.60 24.46 -7.78
CA LYS A 145 -6.00 24.34 -9.19
C LYS A 145 -5.77 22.94 -9.79
N ARG A 146 -4.79 22.18 -9.26
CA ARG A 146 -4.52 20.80 -9.70
C ARG A 146 -5.28 19.74 -8.88
N ARG A 147 -5.99 20.17 -7.82
CA ARG A 147 -6.76 19.28 -6.93
C ARG A 147 -8.24 19.16 -7.33
N ARG A 148 -8.63 19.57 -8.56
CA ARG A 148 -10.04 19.45 -8.95
C ARG A 148 -10.46 17.98 -8.89
N PRO A 149 -11.48 17.63 -8.06
CA PRO A 149 -12.13 16.33 -8.15
C PRO A 149 -12.71 16.21 -9.56
N ALA A 150 -12.70 14.98 -10.10
CA ALA A 150 -13.42 14.71 -11.34
C ALA A 150 -14.82 15.27 -11.24
N ALA A 151 -15.24 16.09 -12.20
CA ALA A 151 -16.52 16.76 -12.20
C ALA A 151 -17.63 15.71 -11.97
N ARG A 152 -18.37 15.85 -10.88
CA ARG A 152 -19.54 15.06 -10.59
C ARG A 152 -20.52 15.25 -11.76
N LYS A 153 -20.59 14.28 -12.69
CA LYS A 153 -21.61 14.25 -13.71
C LYS A 153 -22.96 14.26 -12.99
N LYS A 154 -23.64 15.39 -13.03
CA LYS A 154 -25.06 15.45 -12.65
C LYS A 154 -25.80 14.46 -13.56
N ARG A 155 -26.38 13.44 -12.97
CA ARG A 155 -27.44 12.65 -13.57
C ARG A 155 -28.76 13.37 -13.32
#